data_0d976e63b16a3b548b66a3f77ab5cfa0
#
_entry.id   0d976e63b16a3b548b66a3f77ab5cfa0
#
_cell.length_a   1.000
_cell.length_b   1.000
_cell.length_c   1.000
_cell.angle_alpha   90.00
_cell.angle_beta   90.00
_cell.angle_gamma   90.00
#
_symmetry.space_group_name_H-M   'P 1'
#
loop_
_entity.id
_entity.type
_entity.pdbx_description
1 polymer ?
#
loop_
_entity_poly.entity_id
_entity_poly.type
_entity_poly.pdbx_seq_one_letter_code
_entity_poly.pdbx_strand_id
1 'polypeptide(L)'
;MQPDESERNPDRTLVLEAFADTIIPGEKRFPGDRSVAGVSAGGGAVAAGAVELLENPAGGLAEGLDSLVFSLNDHAREYASGHDLTLDATVPPFVALPFDHRTALVTDLTHPDHPEKQMWVGLALFSNMAFDSAAHLSTPAALAAGHPGLLTIGYEQPQADGLWRFESFSYGRQLADLHPDTTATGSPA
;
A
#
# COMPACT_ATOMS: atom_id res chain seq x y z
N MET A 1 -4.48 22.42 0.94
CA MET A 1 -5.87 22.50 0.43
C MET A 1 -6.15 21.09 -0.06
N GLN A 2 -6.93 20.33 0.69
CA GLN A 2 -7.32 18.97 0.24
C GLN A 2 -8.22 19.13 -0.99
N PRO A 3 -8.07 18.29 -2.03
CA PRO A 3 -9.02 18.28 -3.13
C PRO A 3 -10.42 17.97 -2.60
N ASP A 4 -11.40 18.65 -3.15
CA ASP A 4 -12.80 18.48 -2.79
C ASP A 4 -13.25 17.04 -3.09
N GLU A 5 -13.85 16.36 -2.11
CA GLU A 5 -14.35 14.98 -2.27
C GLU A 5 -15.36 14.84 -3.44
N SER A 6 -15.92 15.95 -3.90
CA SER A 6 -16.84 15.98 -5.05
C SER A 6 -16.16 15.79 -6.42
N GLU A 7 -14.83 15.90 -6.51
CA GLU A 7 -14.08 15.73 -7.76
C GLU A 7 -13.51 14.32 -7.96
N ARG A 8 -13.62 13.42 -6.97
CA ARG A 8 -13.14 12.05 -7.10
C ARG A 8 -14.03 11.27 -8.06
N ASN A 9 -13.44 10.79 -9.16
CA ASN A 9 -14.11 9.83 -10.04
C ASN A 9 -14.29 8.50 -9.28
N PRO A 10 -15.53 8.08 -8.95
CA PRO A 10 -15.74 6.88 -8.13
C PRO A 10 -15.18 5.61 -8.77
N ASP A 11 -15.21 5.52 -10.10
CA ASP A 11 -14.65 4.38 -10.83
C ASP A 11 -13.12 4.32 -10.70
N ARG A 12 -12.44 5.48 -10.76
CA ARG A 12 -11.00 5.56 -10.53
C ARG A 12 -10.62 5.06 -9.14
N THR A 13 -11.32 5.55 -8.12
CA THR A 13 -11.08 5.15 -6.73
C THR A 13 -11.27 3.64 -6.55
N LEU A 14 -12.36 3.06 -7.07
CA LEU A 14 -12.60 1.62 -7.00
C LEU A 14 -11.47 0.80 -7.64
N VAL A 15 -10.94 1.22 -8.77
CA VAL A 15 -9.84 0.52 -9.46
C VAL A 15 -8.53 0.60 -8.68
N LEU A 16 -8.18 1.80 -8.18
CA LEU A 16 -6.97 1.98 -7.36
C LEU A 16 -7.05 1.20 -6.04
N GLU A 17 -8.19 1.19 -5.38
CA GLU A 17 -8.42 0.37 -4.19
C GLU A 17 -8.30 -1.13 -4.51
N ALA A 18 -8.91 -1.60 -5.60
CA ALA A 18 -8.81 -3.01 -5.99
C ALA A 18 -7.38 -3.42 -6.33
N PHE A 19 -6.60 -2.53 -6.94
CA PHE A 19 -5.18 -2.77 -7.18
C PHE A 19 -4.40 -2.84 -5.86
N ALA A 20 -4.60 -1.88 -4.96
CA ALA A 20 -3.95 -1.85 -3.66
C ALA A 20 -4.30 -3.09 -2.81
N ASP A 21 -5.58 -3.52 -2.83
CA ASP A 21 -6.03 -4.76 -2.17
C ASP A 21 -5.40 -6.02 -2.78
N THR A 22 -5.07 -6.00 -4.08
CA THR A 22 -4.36 -7.11 -4.73
C THR A 22 -2.90 -7.22 -4.25
N ILE A 23 -2.26 -6.10 -3.90
CA ILE A 23 -0.88 -6.05 -3.39
C ILE A 23 -0.81 -6.44 -1.91
N ILE A 24 -1.63 -5.79 -1.07
CA ILE A 24 -1.75 -6.10 0.37
C ILE A 24 -3.23 -6.20 0.71
N PRO A 25 -3.78 -7.43 0.70
CA PRO A 25 -5.20 -7.64 0.91
C PRO A 25 -5.62 -7.36 2.34
N GLY A 26 -6.86 -6.90 2.49
CA GLY A 26 -7.49 -6.65 3.78
C GLY A 26 -8.85 -7.30 3.93
N GLU A 27 -9.47 -7.07 5.08
CA GLU A 27 -10.86 -7.43 5.32
C GLU A 27 -11.81 -6.45 4.62
N LYS A 28 -13.00 -6.91 4.25
CA LYS A 28 -14.02 -6.03 3.67
C LYS A 28 -14.44 -4.96 4.68
N ARG A 29 -14.46 -3.72 4.25
CA ARG A 29 -14.91 -2.58 5.07
C ARG A 29 -16.42 -2.62 5.34
N PHE A 30 -17.19 -3.21 4.41
CA PHE A 30 -18.63 -3.43 4.50
C PHE A 30 -19.06 -4.57 3.55
N PRO A 31 -20.23 -5.19 3.74
CA PRO A 31 -20.66 -6.38 2.98
C PRO A 31 -20.67 -6.21 1.45
N GLY A 32 -20.95 -5.01 0.96
CA GLY A 32 -20.99 -4.69 -0.49
C GLY A 32 -19.69 -4.14 -1.06
N ASP A 33 -18.56 -4.21 -0.35
CA ASP A 33 -17.30 -3.71 -0.82
C ASP A 33 -16.84 -4.49 -2.06
N ARG A 34 -16.72 -3.80 -3.20
CA ARG A 34 -16.39 -4.38 -4.50
C ARG A 34 -14.90 -4.30 -4.80
N SER A 35 -14.19 -3.34 -4.23
CA SER A 35 -12.76 -3.15 -4.43
C SER A 35 -11.93 -4.08 -3.54
N VAL A 36 -12.33 -4.23 -2.26
CA VAL A 36 -11.64 -5.12 -1.31
C VAL A 36 -12.25 -6.51 -1.36
N ALA A 37 -11.43 -7.50 -1.65
CA ALA A 37 -11.86 -8.89 -1.81
C ALA A 37 -12.21 -9.58 -0.48
N GLY A 38 -11.59 -9.15 0.63
CA GLY A 38 -11.81 -9.71 1.94
C GLY A 38 -11.18 -11.08 2.14
N VAL A 39 -10.06 -11.33 1.49
CA VAL A 39 -9.29 -12.59 1.57
C VAL A 39 -8.30 -12.65 2.73
N SER A 40 -8.12 -11.52 3.43
CA SER A 40 -7.24 -11.42 4.60
C SER A 40 -8.01 -10.84 5.77
N ALA A 41 -7.59 -11.12 6.99
CA ALA A 41 -8.08 -10.47 8.20
C ALA A 41 -7.30 -9.18 8.47
N GLY A 42 -7.98 -8.20 9.07
CA GLY A 42 -7.40 -6.90 9.41
C GLY A 42 -7.30 -5.94 8.21
N GLY A 43 -6.80 -4.75 8.46
CA GLY A 43 -6.68 -3.71 7.43
C GLY A 43 -5.51 -3.98 6.47
N GLY A 44 -5.81 -4.01 5.16
CA GLY A 44 -4.82 -4.07 4.09
C GLY A 44 -4.37 -2.68 3.62
N ALA A 45 -3.79 -2.61 2.40
CA ALA A 45 -3.28 -1.34 1.85
C ALA A 45 -4.37 -0.27 1.68
N VAL A 46 -5.61 -0.67 1.37
CA VAL A 46 -6.73 0.27 1.25
C VAL A 46 -7.03 0.95 2.57
N ALA A 47 -7.15 0.20 3.67
CA ALA A 47 -7.37 0.74 5.00
C ALA A 47 -6.15 1.53 5.52
N ALA A 48 -4.98 1.25 4.99
CA ALA A 48 -3.74 1.97 5.27
C ALA A 48 -3.57 3.27 4.47
N GLY A 49 -4.53 3.66 3.63
CA GLY A 49 -4.51 4.93 2.91
C GLY A 49 -3.71 4.90 1.60
N ALA A 50 -3.68 3.77 0.89
CA ALA A 50 -2.96 3.66 -0.37
C ALA A 50 -3.45 4.65 -1.43
N VAL A 51 -4.76 4.89 -1.52
CA VAL A 51 -5.32 5.83 -2.50
C VAL A 51 -4.97 7.26 -2.13
N GLU A 52 -5.06 7.62 -0.86
CA GLU A 52 -4.66 8.92 -0.33
C GLU A 52 -3.18 9.23 -0.61
N LEU A 53 -2.33 8.22 -0.49
CA LEU A 53 -0.91 8.36 -0.83
C LEU A 53 -0.70 8.54 -2.34
N LEU A 54 -1.40 7.77 -3.19
CA LEU A 54 -1.33 7.89 -4.64
C LEU A 54 -1.81 9.26 -5.14
N GLU A 55 -2.87 9.80 -4.54
CA GLU A 55 -3.44 11.10 -4.88
C GLU A 55 -2.62 12.28 -4.31
N ASN A 56 -1.64 12.00 -3.44
CA ASN A 56 -0.79 13.05 -2.89
C ASN A 56 0.11 13.65 -3.98
N PRO A 57 0.00 14.96 -4.28
CA PRO A 57 0.81 15.60 -5.32
C PRO A 57 2.32 15.46 -5.11
N ALA A 58 2.77 15.36 -3.86
CA ALA A 58 4.18 15.17 -3.54
C ALA A 58 4.73 13.81 -4.01
N GLY A 59 3.87 12.82 -4.25
CA GLY A 59 4.24 11.51 -4.77
C GLY A 59 4.53 11.49 -6.28
N GLY A 60 4.12 12.54 -7.00
CA GLY A 60 4.38 12.70 -8.43
C GLY A 60 3.57 11.80 -9.37
N LEU A 61 2.64 10.99 -8.85
CA LEU A 61 1.78 10.09 -9.65
C LEU A 61 0.38 10.66 -9.89
N ALA A 62 -0.07 11.63 -9.09
CA ALA A 62 -1.45 12.10 -9.07
C ALA A 62 -1.99 12.48 -10.46
N GLU A 63 -1.20 13.19 -11.27
CA GLU A 63 -1.61 13.62 -12.62
C GLU A 63 -1.75 12.46 -13.63
N GLY A 64 -1.06 11.33 -13.40
CA GLY A 64 -1.05 10.16 -14.27
C GLY A 64 -2.08 9.08 -13.90
N LEU A 65 -2.78 9.19 -12.78
CA LEU A 65 -3.63 8.13 -12.25
C LEU A 65 -4.78 7.73 -13.19
N ASP A 66 -5.40 8.67 -13.89
CA ASP A 66 -6.48 8.35 -14.83
C ASP A 66 -5.99 7.51 -16.00
N SER A 67 -4.78 7.80 -16.51
CA SER A 67 -4.16 7.00 -17.58
C SER A 67 -3.78 5.60 -17.09
N LEU A 68 -3.27 5.49 -15.86
CA LEU A 68 -2.96 4.19 -15.22
C LEU A 68 -4.21 3.34 -15.05
N VAL A 69 -5.29 3.93 -14.55
CA VAL A 69 -6.59 3.26 -14.38
C VAL A 69 -7.16 2.80 -15.72
N PHE A 70 -7.07 3.63 -16.74
CA PHE A 70 -7.49 3.27 -18.08
C PHE A 70 -6.71 2.06 -18.61
N SER A 71 -5.37 2.10 -18.57
CA SER A 71 -4.51 0.98 -18.99
C SER A 71 -4.79 -0.30 -18.21
N LEU A 72 -4.96 -0.21 -16.88
CA LEU A 72 -5.26 -1.38 -16.05
C LEU A 72 -6.59 -2.04 -16.43
N ASN A 73 -7.61 -1.23 -16.71
CA ASN A 73 -8.90 -1.75 -17.18
C ASN A 73 -8.81 -2.37 -18.58
N ASP A 74 -7.95 -1.86 -19.46
CA ASP A 74 -7.72 -2.47 -20.78
C ASP A 74 -7.02 -3.83 -20.63
N HIS A 75 -5.97 -3.92 -19.83
CA HIS A 75 -5.33 -5.20 -19.49
C HIS A 75 -6.32 -6.19 -18.87
N ALA A 76 -7.21 -5.73 -18.00
CA ALA A 76 -8.23 -6.59 -17.39
C ALA A 76 -9.24 -7.12 -18.42
N ARG A 77 -9.63 -6.35 -19.44
CA ARG A 77 -10.49 -6.80 -20.54
C ARG A 77 -9.79 -7.85 -21.41
N GLU A 78 -8.53 -7.59 -21.78
CA GLU A 78 -7.71 -8.54 -22.55
C GLU A 78 -7.53 -9.84 -21.80
N TYR A 79 -7.16 -9.76 -20.52
CA TYR A 79 -7.01 -10.92 -19.64
C TYR A 79 -8.30 -11.73 -19.57
N ALA A 80 -9.43 -11.09 -19.31
CA ALA A 80 -10.73 -11.75 -19.23
C ALA A 80 -11.10 -12.46 -20.54
N SER A 81 -10.86 -11.81 -21.68
CA SER A 81 -11.09 -12.40 -23.01
C SER A 81 -10.22 -13.62 -23.25
N GLY A 82 -8.95 -13.58 -22.85
CA GLY A 82 -8.01 -14.71 -23.01
C GLY A 82 -8.30 -15.89 -22.07
N HIS A 83 -9.11 -15.68 -21.02
CA HIS A 83 -9.47 -16.70 -20.04
C HIS A 83 -10.96 -17.07 -20.04
N ASP A 84 -11.72 -16.66 -21.06
CA ASP A 84 -13.16 -16.91 -21.20
C ASP A 84 -14.00 -16.43 -20.00
N LEU A 85 -13.56 -15.33 -19.33
CA LEU A 85 -14.26 -14.77 -18.18
C LEU A 85 -15.31 -13.75 -18.61
N THR A 86 -16.48 -13.82 -17.98
CA THR A 86 -17.53 -12.80 -18.14
C THR A 86 -17.40 -11.76 -17.01
N LEU A 87 -17.10 -10.53 -17.35
CA LEU A 87 -16.99 -9.43 -16.40
C LEU A 87 -18.36 -8.84 -16.06
N ASP A 88 -18.55 -8.48 -14.78
CA ASP A 88 -19.71 -7.71 -14.34
C ASP A 88 -19.62 -6.28 -14.89
N ALA A 89 -20.53 -5.91 -15.77
CA ALA A 89 -20.56 -4.59 -16.40
C ALA A 89 -20.96 -3.44 -15.45
N THR A 90 -21.34 -3.73 -14.22
CA THR A 90 -21.75 -2.71 -13.23
C THR A 90 -20.58 -2.09 -12.48
N VAL A 91 -19.37 -2.61 -12.67
CA VAL A 91 -18.14 -2.10 -12.07
C VAL A 91 -17.01 -2.07 -13.11
N PRO A 92 -15.92 -1.31 -12.87
CA PRO A 92 -14.78 -1.29 -13.77
C PRO A 92 -14.19 -2.70 -14.01
N PRO A 93 -13.65 -2.98 -15.21
CA PRO A 93 -13.17 -4.30 -15.59
C PRO A 93 -12.19 -4.94 -14.62
N PHE A 94 -11.21 -4.20 -14.11
CA PHE A 94 -10.27 -4.73 -13.12
C PHE A 94 -10.96 -5.10 -11.81
N VAL A 95 -11.91 -4.30 -11.35
CA VAL A 95 -12.72 -4.57 -10.16
C VAL A 95 -13.63 -5.80 -10.35
N ALA A 96 -14.08 -6.03 -11.58
CA ALA A 96 -14.92 -7.18 -11.93
C ALA A 96 -14.17 -8.52 -11.92
N LEU A 97 -12.84 -8.51 -12.05
CA LEU A 97 -12.04 -9.74 -11.96
C LEU A 97 -12.10 -10.34 -10.54
N PRO A 98 -12.27 -11.65 -10.40
CA PRO A 98 -12.03 -12.37 -9.15
C PRO A 98 -10.62 -12.09 -8.60
N PHE A 99 -10.44 -12.19 -7.29
CA PHE A 99 -9.17 -11.82 -6.64
C PHE A 99 -7.95 -12.60 -7.15
N ASP A 100 -8.09 -13.89 -7.37
CA ASP A 100 -7.05 -14.75 -7.92
C ASP A 100 -6.65 -14.34 -9.35
N HIS A 101 -7.61 -13.92 -10.17
CA HIS A 101 -7.36 -13.39 -11.51
C HIS A 101 -6.74 -11.99 -11.48
N ARG A 102 -7.13 -11.12 -10.51
CA ARG A 102 -6.42 -9.85 -10.28
C ARG A 102 -4.96 -10.10 -9.94
N THR A 103 -4.71 -11.06 -9.05
CA THR A 103 -3.35 -11.43 -8.62
C THR A 103 -2.51 -11.95 -9.78
N ALA A 104 -3.08 -12.83 -10.62
CA ALA A 104 -2.39 -13.35 -11.79
C ALA A 104 -2.05 -12.22 -12.78
N LEU A 105 -3.02 -11.36 -13.12
CA LEU A 105 -2.80 -10.23 -14.01
C LEU A 105 -1.71 -9.28 -13.46
N VAL A 106 -1.77 -8.91 -12.17
CA VAL A 106 -0.77 -8.02 -11.57
C VAL A 106 0.61 -8.66 -11.55
N THR A 107 0.68 -9.99 -11.34
CA THR A 107 1.95 -10.74 -11.44
C THR A 107 2.54 -10.65 -12.84
N ASP A 108 1.73 -10.80 -13.87
CA ASP A 108 2.17 -10.67 -15.27
C ASP A 108 2.63 -9.24 -15.58
N LEU A 109 1.87 -8.22 -15.16
CA LEU A 109 2.19 -6.81 -15.38
C LEU A 109 3.49 -6.38 -14.66
N THR A 110 3.80 -6.99 -13.54
CA THR A 110 5.03 -6.71 -12.76
C THR A 110 6.20 -7.63 -13.12
N HIS A 111 6.00 -8.58 -14.06
CA HIS A 111 7.06 -9.51 -14.47
C HIS A 111 8.28 -8.75 -15.02
N PRO A 112 9.52 -9.23 -14.77
CA PRO A 112 10.75 -8.59 -15.22
C PRO A 112 10.79 -8.22 -16.70
N ASP A 113 10.18 -9.02 -17.56
CA ASP A 113 10.18 -8.85 -19.01
C ASP A 113 8.97 -8.06 -19.54
N HIS A 114 8.04 -7.63 -18.68
CA HIS A 114 6.88 -6.85 -19.13
C HIS A 114 7.28 -5.43 -19.53
N PRO A 115 6.87 -4.94 -20.71
CA PRO A 115 7.31 -3.63 -21.22
C PRO A 115 6.93 -2.46 -20.31
N GLU A 116 5.82 -2.56 -19.61
CA GLU A 116 5.28 -1.54 -18.70
C GLU A 116 5.61 -1.80 -17.23
N LYS A 117 6.46 -2.80 -16.92
CA LYS A 117 6.80 -3.22 -15.55
C LYS A 117 7.07 -2.06 -14.59
N GLN A 118 7.86 -1.08 -15.03
CA GLN A 118 8.27 0.01 -14.14
C GLN A 118 7.08 0.81 -13.61
N MET A 119 6.07 0.99 -14.43
CA MET A 119 4.83 1.68 -14.08
C MET A 119 4.02 0.88 -13.05
N TRP A 120 3.83 -0.41 -13.29
CA TRP A 120 3.05 -1.28 -12.40
C TRP A 120 3.75 -1.57 -11.08
N VAL A 121 5.08 -1.76 -11.10
CA VAL A 121 5.89 -1.85 -9.87
C VAL A 121 5.84 -0.53 -9.09
N GLY A 122 5.91 0.62 -9.77
CA GLY A 122 5.76 1.92 -9.15
C GLY A 122 4.42 2.03 -8.41
N LEU A 123 3.31 1.67 -9.06
CA LEU A 123 1.98 1.68 -8.44
C LEU A 123 1.89 0.73 -7.22
N ALA A 124 2.49 -0.47 -7.32
CA ALA A 124 2.54 -1.43 -6.21
C ALA A 124 3.35 -0.92 -5.01
N LEU A 125 4.47 -0.21 -5.26
CA LEU A 125 5.29 0.37 -4.19
C LEU A 125 4.53 1.37 -3.33
N PHE A 126 3.62 2.16 -3.91
CA PHE A 126 2.78 3.08 -3.14
C PHE A 126 1.84 2.35 -2.19
N SER A 127 1.30 1.18 -2.58
CA SER A 127 0.50 0.33 -1.69
C SER A 127 1.33 -0.17 -0.49
N ASN A 128 2.57 -0.60 -0.74
CA ASN A 128 3.49 -0.99 0.32
C ASN A 128 3.87 0.20 1.22
N MET A 129 4.22 1.35 0.62
CA MET A 129 4.58 2.56 1.40
C MET A 129 3.44 3.07 2.27
N ALA A 130 2.20 3.00 1.78
CA ALA A 130 1.04 3.33 2.60
C ALA A 130 0.94 2.40 3.80
N PHE A 131 1.15 1.10 3.61
CA PHE A 131 0.98 0.09 4.65
C PHE A 131 2.14 0.09 5.65
N ASP A 132 3.39 0.03 5.20
CA ASP A 132 4.56 -0.17 6.07
C ASP A 132 5.09 1.11 6.71
N SER A 133 4.84 2.27 6.13
CA SER A 133 5.39 3.55 6.60
C SER A 133 4.37 4.67 6.83
N ALA A 134 3.10 4.48 6.41
CA ALA A 134 2.08 5.52 6.45
C ALA A 134 2.57 6.84 5.80
N ALA A 135 3.23 6.76 4.63
CA ALA A 135 4.01 7.85 4.02
C ALA A 135 3.19 9.13 3.73
N HIS A 136 1.86 9.05 3.71
CA HIS A 136 0.95 10.20 3.55
C HIS A 136 0.63 10.90 4.87
N LEU A 137 1.07 10.36 6.01
CA LEU A 137 0.80 10.89 7.35
C LEU A 137 2.11 11.17 8.11
N SER A 138 2.04 11.98 9.16
CA SER A 138 3.12 11.98 10.14
C SER A 138 3.03 10.73 11.03
N THR A 139 4.17 10.15 11.41
CA THR A 139 4.20 8.95 12.25
C THR A 139 3.36 9.07 13.55
N PRO A 140 3.43 10.20 14.31
CA PRO A 140 2.58 10.37 15.47
C PRO A 140 1.07 10.36 15.15
N ALA A 141 0.67 10.95 14.02
CA ALA A 141 -0.73 10.97 13.59
C ALA A 141 -1.20 9.57 13.18
N ALA A 142 -0.39 8.84 12.42
CA ALA A 142 -0.69 7.47 12.01
C ALA A 142 -0.86 6.53 13.21
N LEU A 143 0.03 6.62 14.19
CA LEU A 143 -0.05 5.81 15.42
C LEU A 143 -1.27 6.19 16.27
N ALA A 144 -1.55 7.48 16.42
CA ALA A 144 -2.73 7.95 17.16
C ALA A 144 -4.05 7.51 16.51
N ALA A 145 -4.07 7.40 15.17
CA ALA A 145 -5.21 6.90 14.40
C ALA A 145 -5.31 5.36 14.40
N GLY A 146 -4.35 4.63 14.96
CA GLY A 146 -4.35 3.18 14.92
C GLY A 146 -4.08 2.62 13.52
N HIS A 147 -3.13 3.20 12.79
CA HIS A 147 -2.83 2.83 11.40
C HIS A 147 -2.56 1.32 11.27
N PRO A 148 -3.34 0.59 10.42
CA PRO A 148 -3.37 -0.87 10.42
C PRO A 148 -2.02 -1.49 10.07
N GLY A 149 -1.30 -0.92 9.11
CA GLY A 149 0.00 -1.44 8.71
C GLY A 149 1.04 -1.28 9.80
N LEU A 150 1.16 -0.09 10.43
CA LEU A 150 2.11 0.15 11.51
C LEU A 150 1.84 -0.75 12.72
N LEU A 151 0.56 -0.99 13.05
CA LEU A 151 0.18 -1.94 14.11
C LEU A 151 0.56 -3.38 13.75
N THR A 152 0.34 -3.79 12.49
CA THR A 152 0.65 -5.14 12.02
C THR A 152 2.15 -5.45 12.08
N ILE A 153 3.00 -4.48 11.71
CA ILE A 153 4.46 -4.65 11.79
C ILE A 153 5.02 -4.44 13.21
N GLY A 154 4.16 -4.10 14.19
CA GLY A 154 4.58 -3.88 15.57
C GLY A 154 5.37 -2.58 15.78
N TYR A 155 5.06 -1.54 15.00
CA TYR A 155 5.71 -0.24 15.17
C TYR A 155 5.30 0.40 16.50
N GLU A 156 6.27 0.75 17.33
CA GLU A 156 6.05 1.38 18.63
C GLU A 156 6.53 2.82 18.66
N GLN A 157 5.89 3.64 19.49
CA GLN A 157 6.34 5.00 19.73
C GLN A 157 7.61 5.01 20.60
N PRO A 158 8.50 6.01 20.41
CA PRO A 158 9.57 6.25 21.36
C PRO A 158 9.01 6.45 22.76
N GLN A 159 9.73 6.02 23.77
CA GLN A 159 9.40 6.29 25.17
C GLN A 159 9.52 7.80 25.48
N ALA A 160 9.06 8.23 26.66
CA ALA A 160 9.04 9.64 27.05
C ALA A 160 10.40 10.36 26.98
N ASP A 161 11.50 9.61 27.04
CA ASP A 161 12.86 10.11 26.86
C ASP A 161 13.35 10.17 25.40
N GLY A 162 12.47 9.86 24.43
CA GLY A 162 12.76 9.88 23.01
C GLY A 162 13.51 8.66 22.47
N LEU A 163 13.74 7.64 23.28
CA LEU A 163 14.46 6.44 22.88
C LEU A 163 13.50 5.27 22.62
N TRP A 164 13.80 4.45 21.62
CA TRP A 164 13.15 3.15 21.43
C TRP A 164 13.89 2.09 22.24
N ARG A 165 13.16 1.41 23.13
CA ARG A 165 13.65 0.27 23.87
C ARG A 165 12.83 -0.95 23.51
N PHE A 166 13.27 -1.68 22.52
CA PHE A 166 12.63 -2.93 22.07
C PHE A 166 13.00 -4.07 23.02
N GLU A 167 12.46 -4.06 24.23
CA GLU A 167 12.80 -5.04 25.28
C GLU A 167 12.64 -6.48 24.80
N SER A 168 11.57 -6.77 24.04
CA SER A 168 11.29 -8.11 23.51
C SER A 168 12.26 -8.56 22.42
N PHE A 169 12.96 -7.63 21.79
CA PHE A 169 13.90 -7.89 20.68
C PHE A 169 15.35 -7.52 21.03
N SER A 170 15.58 -7.02 22.24
CA SER A 170 16.92 -6.69 22.73
C SER A 170 17.65 -7.94 23.26
N TYR A 171 18.96 -7.84 23.37
CA TYR A 171 19.75 -8.92 24.00
C TYR A 171 19.43 -9.13 25.49
N GLY A 172 18.58 -8.31 26.11
CA GLY A 172 18.23 -8.37 27.52
C GLY A 172 19.40 -8.16 28.47
N ARG A 173 20.48 -7.57 28.01
CA ARG A 173 21.70 -7.31 28.78
C ARG A 173 22.22 -5.91 28.55
N GLN A 174 22.97 -5.40 29.52
CA GLN A 174 23.69 -4.14 29.37
C GLN A 174 24.65 -4.22 28.17
N LEU A 175 24.66 -3.19 27.34
CA LEU A 175 25.64 -3.05 26.27
C LEU A 175 27.04 -2.92 26.87
N ALA A 176 28.05 -3.39 26.12
CA ALA A 176 29.44 -3.19 26.52
C ALA A 176 29.74 -1.67 26.64
N ASP A 177 30.67 -1.35 27.55
CA ASP A 177 31.18 0.00 27.67
C ASP A 177 31.82 0.46 26.34
N LEU A 178 31.81 1.75 26.11
CA LEU A 178 32.48 2.32 24.93
C LEU A 178 33.97 1.96 24.97
N HIS A 179 34.49 1.49 23.86
CA HIS A 179 35.92 1.24 23.74
C HIS A 179 36.70 2.55 23.94
N PRO A 180 37.81 2.55 24.74
CA PRO A 180 38.55 3.77 25.04
C PRO A 180 39.07 4.52 23.81
N ASP A 181 39.29 3.83 22.69
CA ASP A 181 39.68 4.41 21.42
C ASP A 181 38.48 4.80 20.52
N THR A 182 37.33 5.08 21.12
CA THR A 182 36.13 5.49 20.39
C THR A 182 35.76 6.92 20.74
N THR A 183 35.43 7.73 19.75
CA THR A 183 34.90 9.08 19.94
C THR A 183 33.51 9.05 20.55
N ALA A 184 33.02 10.18 21.10
CA ALA A 184 31.67 10.31 21.63
C ALA A 184 30.56 10.01 20.60
N THR A 185 30.88 10.04 19.30
CA THR A 185 29.97 9.71 18.19
C THR A 185 30.06 8.24 17.76
N GLY A 186 30.89 7.41 18.44
CA GLY A 186 31.06 5.99 18.14
C GLY A 186 32.03 5.68 17.00
N SER A 187 32.74 6.67 16.49
CA SER A 187 33.79 6.46 15.47
C SER A 187 35.13 6.07 16.13
N PRO A 188 36.02 5.33 15.46
CA PRO A 188 37.40 5.11 15.94
C PRO A 188 38.10 6.44 16.16
N ALA A 189 38.86 6.54 17.25
CA ALA A 189 39.65 7.76 17.60
C ALA A 189 40.92 7.85 16.76
#